data_174f267ef1df597db5cdbd7f5b93415a
#
_entry.id   174f267ef1df597db5cdbd7f5b93415a
#
_cell.length_a   1.000
_cell.length_b   1.000
_cell.length_c   1.000
_cell.angle_alpha   90.00
_cell.angle_beta   90.00
_cell.angle_gamma   90.00
#
_symmetry.space_group_name_H-M   'P 1'
#
loop_
_entity.id
_entity.type
_entity.pdbx_description
1 polymer ?
#
loop_
_entity_poly.entity_id
_entity_poly.type
_entity_poly.pdbx_seq_one_letter_code
_entity_poly.pdbx_strand_id
1 'polypeptide(L)'
;MRAPGTEGAGGGEPVAGASSGGAAPDAGTRPGCARILAVANQKGGVGKTTTALSLGAALARRGKRVLVMDLDPHNCASAHLGFFPENVSGSALDLFLADTVDAGAFAAAVIRPGQAGFDFVPGHYRLSELDMDLRARPRKGVILKEALVAVADRYDFMILDCPPHMGVLLANAMVAADLLVIPIQTDFLALHGLRLIFDSIRTINRVLKKPLAFKALATMYDRRAGACVRVLNLLRRKLGPRVFSTVIGLDTQFREASADGKVIYEVAPDSRGAREYLQLADEILRS
;
A
#
# COMPACT_ATOMS: atom_id res chain seq x y z
N MET A 1 -49.37 45.60 -43.89
CA MET A 1 -48.50 46.30 -44.82
C MET A 1 -47.08 45.77 -44.70
N ARG A 2 -46.66 45.09 -45.75
CA ARG A 2 -45.28 44.88 -46.28
C ARG A 2 -44.14 44.54 -45.30
N ALA A 3 -43.66 43.33 -45.48
CA ALA A 3 -42.21 43.01 -45.52
C ALA A 3 -41.53 43.72 -46.67
N PRO A 4 -40.22 43.77 -46.88
CA PRO A 4 -39.30 42.65 -47.01
C PRO A 4 -37.88 42.90 -46.45
N GLY A 5 -37.13 41.87 -46.24
CA GLY A 5 -36.04 41.31 -47.05
C GLY A 5 -34.68 41.85 -46.63
N THR A 6 -33.68 41.08 -46.41
CA THR A 6 -32.72 40.46 -47.32
C THR A 6 -31.64 39.73 -46.53
N GLU A 7 -31.39 38.53 -46.90
CA GLU A 7 -30.16 37.76 -47.11
C GLU A 7 -28.81 38.32 -46.64
N GLY A 8 -28.03 37.40 -45.99
CA GLY A 8 -26.61 37.50 -45.78
C GLY A 8 -26.03 36.17 -45.29
N ALA A 9 -25.56 35.36 -46.24
CA ALA A 9 -24.83 34.12 -46.04
C ALA A 9 -23.45 34.37 -45.44
N GLY A 10 -22.98 33.45 -44.61
CA GLY A 10 -21.61 33.49 -44.10
C GLY A 10 -21.24 32.32 -43.24
N GLY A 11 -20.71 31.30 -43.85
CA GLY A 11 -19.57 30.48 -43.47
C GLY A 11 -19.57 29.85 -42.06
N GLY A 12 -20.05 28.62 -41.97
CA GLY A 12 -19.72 27.77 -40.85
C GLY A 12 -18.35 27.12 -41.05
N GLU A 13 -17.41 27.41 -40.17
CA GLU A 13 -16.21 26.61 -40.04
C GLU A 13 -16.51 25.42 -39.11
N PRO A 14 -15.98 24.20 -39.38
CA PRO A 14 -16.17 23.04 -38.53
C PRO A 14 -15.23 23.12 -37.32
N VAL A 15 -15.78 23.08 -36.13
CA VAL A 15 -15.03 22.92 -34.88
C VAL A 15 -14.37 21.55 -34.89
N ALA A 16 -13.06 21.55 -34.96
CA ALA A 16 -12.19 20.39 -34.94
C ALA A 16 -12.43 19.53 -33.69
N GLY A 17 -12.47 18.24 -33.92
CA GLY A 17 -12.71 17.22 -32.93
C GLY A 17 -11.74 17.24 -31.75
N ALA A 18 -12.28 17.03 -30.55
CA ALA A 18 -11.52 16.76 -29.38
C ALA A 18 -10.86 15.38 -29.53
N SER A 19 -9.57 15.39 -29.67
CA SER A 19 -8.72 14.20 -29.69
C SER A 19 -8.74 13.49 -28.35
N SER A 20 -9.14 12.26 -28.40
CA SER A 20 -8.67 11.05 -27.73
C SER A 20 -7.89 11.20 -26.43
N GLY A 21 -8.41 10.49 -25.42
CA GLY A 21 -7.83 10.26 -24.13
C GLY A 21 -6.37 9.83 -24.19
N GLY A 22 -5.55 10.60 -23.50
CA GLY A 22 -4.23 10.16 -23.12
C GLY A 22 -4.32 9.00 -22.14
N ALA A 23 -3.90 7.82 -22.55
CA ALA A 23 -3.59 6.72 -21.67
C ALA A 23 -2.61 7.21 -20.59
N ALA A 24 -2.89 6.89 -19.33
CA ALA A 24 -1.96 7.16 -18.24
C ALA A 24 -0.60 6.54 -18.59
N PRO A 25 0.52 7.25 -18.40
CA PRO A 25 1.83 6.70 -18.71
C PRO A 25 2.07 5.47 -17.83
N ASP A 26 2.40 4.38 -18.48
CA ASP A 26 2.94 3.15 -17.94
C ASP A 26 4.04 3.50 -16.93
N ALA A 27 3.79 3.19 -15.64
CA ALA A 27 4.79 3.31 -14.60
C ALA A 27 5.74 2.10 -14.69
N GLY A 28 6.44 2.01 -15.83
CA GLY A 28 7.44 1.00 -16.07
C GLY A 28 8.43 0.96 -14.91
N THR A 29 8.49 -0.16 -14.22
CA THR A 29 9.54 -0.51 -13.25
C THR A 29 10.88 -0.28 -13.93
N ARG A 30 11.69 0.59 -13.34
CA ARG A 30 13.08 0.76 -13.79
C ARG A 30 13.77 -0.59 -13.61
N PRO A 31 14.42 -1.16 -14.65
CA PRO A 31 15.16 -2.40 -14.48
C PRO A 31 16.18 -2.24 -13.35
N GLY A 32 16.10 -3.10 -12.33
CA GLY A 32 17.03 -3.08 -11.19
C GLY A 32 16.61 -2.23 -9.99
N CYS A 33 15.35 -1.74 -9.91
CA CYS A 33 14.86 -1.03 -8.73
C CYS A 33 13.57 -1.69 -8.22
N ALA A 34 13.53 -2.04 -6.93
CA ALA A 34 12.35 -2.62 -6.30
C ALA A 34 11.14 -1.68 -6.38
N ARG A 35 9.95 -2.22 -6.64
CA ARG A 35 8.68 -1.47 -6.52
C ARG A 35 8.23 -1.43 -5.07
N ILE A 36 8.06 -0.24 -4.51
CA ILE A 36 7.72 -0.03 -3.10
C ILE A 36 6.21 0.18 -2.96
N LEU A 37 5.56 -0.69 -2.18
CA LEU A 37 4.14 -0.66 -1.88
C LEU A 37 3.94 -0.29 -0.41
N ALA A 38 3.29 0.84 -0.09
CA ALA A 38 2.88 1.14 1.27
C ALA A 38 1.43 0.68 1.48
N VAL A 39 1.18 -0.09 2.54
CA VAL A 39 -0.17 -0.53 2.92
C VAL A 39 -0.65 0.31 4.09
N ALA A 40 -1.54 1.27 3.85
CA ALA A 40 -1.95 2.23 4.87
C ALA A 40 -3.44 2.54 4.84
N ASN A 41 -3.99 2.73 6.04
CA ASN A 41 -5.28 3.35 6.29
C ASN A 41 -5.30 3.82 7.75
N GLN A 42 -5.89 4.98 8.02
CA GLN A 42 -5.98 5.54 9.37
C GLN A 42 -7.08 4.90 10.22
N LYS A 43 -7.91 4.04 9.65
CA LYS A 43 -8.87 3.21 10.40
C LYS A 43 -8.16 1.92 10.86
N GLY A 44 -8.29 1.60 12.15
CA GLY A 44 -7.85 0.32 12.70
C GLY A 44 -8.72 -0.84 12.19
N GLY A 45 -8.16 -2.07 12.18
CA GLY A 45 -8.91 -3.29 11.89
C GLY A 45 -9.36 -3.49 10.43
N VAL A 46 -8.88 -2.70 9.47
CA VAL A 46 -9.26 -2.81 8.04
C VAL A 46 -8.46 -3.86 7.26
N GLY A 47 -7.54 -4.57 7.91
CA GLY A 47 -6.71 -5.60 7.29
C GLY A 47 -5.41 -5.08 6.67
N LYS A 48 -4.78 -4.03 7.21
CA LYS A 48 -3.47 -3.53 6.76
C LYS A 48 -2.41 -4.63 6.84
N THR A 49 -2.13 -5.10 8.04
CA THR A 49 -1.14 -6.15 8.31
C THR A 49 -1.44 -7.45 7.55
N THR A 50 -2.70 -7.89 7.56
CA THR A 50 -3.13 -9.06 6.78
C THR A 50 -2.83 -8.88 5.29
N THR A 51 -3.08 -7.67 4.76
CA THR A 51 -2.79 -7.34 3.35
C THR A 51 -1.28 -7.32 3.09
N ALA A 52 -0.48 -6.70 3.96
CA ALA A 52 0.97 -6.63 3.78
C ALA A 52 1.61 -8.04 3.74
N LEU A 53 1.28 -8.88 4.72
CA LEU A 53 1.82 -10.24 4.83
C LEU A 53 1.29 -11.17 3.71
N SER A 54 -0.02 -11.17 3.46
CA SER A 54 -0.61 -12.07 2.46
C SER A 54 -0.23 -11.67 1.03
N LEU A 55 -0.13 -10.37 0.73
CA LEU A 55 0.35 -9.88 -0.56
C LEU A 55 1.84 -10.18 -0.74
N GLY A 56 2.65 -10.03 0.32
CA GLY A 56 4.06 -10.39 0.29
C GLY A 56 4.26 -11.85 -0.09
N ALA A 57 3.56 -12.75 0.60
CA ALA A 57 3.60 -14.17 0.31
C ALA A 57 3.02 -14.51 -1.08
N ALA A 58 1.97 -13.81 -1.54
CA ALA A 58 1.40 -13.99 -2.87
C ALA A 58 2.39 -13.62 -3.98
N LEU A 59 3.09 -12.50 -3.85
CA LEU A 59 4.12 -12.08 -4.79
C LEU A 59 5.33 -13.03 -4.79
N ALA A 60 5.75 -13.50 -3.61
CA ALA A 60 6.79 -14.51 -3.48
C ALA A 60 6.41 -15.84 -4.20
N ARG A 61 5.15 -16.28 -4.09
CA ARG A 61 4.63 -17.44 -4.83
C ARG A 61 4.56 -17.21 -6.35
N ARG A 62 4.61 -15.96 -6.81
CA ARG A 62 4.80 -15.58 -8.23
C ARG A 62 6.28 -15.46 -8.62
N GLY A 63 7.20 -15.97 -7.79
CA GLY A 63 8.63 -15.98 -8.05
C GLY A 63 9.31 -14.62 -7.88
N LYS A 64 8.68 -13.67 -7.16
CA LYS A 64 9.27 -12.36 -6.89
C LYS A 64 10.09 -12.39 -5.60
N ARG A 65 11.20 -11.67 -5.59
CA ARG A 65 12.00 -11.40 -4.39
C ARG A 65 11.29 -10.29 -3.62
N VAL A 66 10.80 -10.58 -2.43
CA VAL A 66 9.94 -9.67 -1.67
C VAL A 66 10.54 -9.40 -0.30
N LEU A 67 10.51 -8.13 0.11
CA LEU A 67 10.75 -7.68 1.46
C LEU A 67 9.43 -7.16 2.03
N VAL A 68 9.08 -7.57 3.25
CA VAL A 68 7.99 -6.95 4.02
C VAL A 68 8.60 -6.27 5.25
N MET A 69 8.17 -5.05 5.56
CA MET A 69 8.66 -4.28 6.70
C MET A 69 7.51 -3.83 7.59
N ASP A 70 7.60 -4.09 8.88
CA ASP A 70 6.66 -3.64 9.89
C ASP A 70 7.05 -2.25 10.40
N LEU A 71 6.25 -1.25 10.08
CA LEU A 71 6.43 0.14 10.52
C LEU A 71 5.40 0.55 11.58
N ASP A 72 4.51 -0.36 12.01
CA ASP A 72 3.53 -0.05 13.04
C ASP A 72 4.16 -0.24 14.44
N PRO A 73 4.18 0.78 15.31
CA PRO A 73 4.65 0.64 16.69
C PRO A 73 3.93 -0.44 17.51
N HIS A 74 2.72 -0.85 17.09
CA HIS A 74 2.00 -1.95 17.70
C HIS A 74 2.59 -3.32 17.31
N ASN A 75 3.56 -3.38 16.38
CA ASN A 75 4.26 -4.58 15.92
C ASN A 75 3.33 -5.71 15.47
N CYS A 76 2.20 -5.38 14.84
CA CYS A 76 1.20 -6.37 14.49
C CYS A 76 1.70 -7.41 13.48
N ALA A 77 2.50 -7.01 12.48
CA ALA A 77 3.10 -7.94 11.51
C ALA A 77 4.19 -8.79 12.18
N SER A 78 5.00 -8.18 13.04
CA SER A 78 6.05 -8.87 13.80
C SER A 78 5.47 -9.90 14.75
N ALA A 79 4.48 -9.51 15.56
CA ALA A 79 3.78 -10.40 16.48
C ALA A 79 3.07 -11.54 15.75
N HIS A 80 2.43 -11.26 14.59
CA HIS A 80 1.81 -12.27 13.74
C HIS A 80 2.81 -13.34 13.31
N LEU A 81 4.06 -12.98 13.01
CA LEU A 81 5.10 -13.91 12.56
C LEU A 81 5.95 -14.46 13.74
N GLY A 82 5.62 -14.13 14.99
CA GLY A 82 6.34 -14.59 16.17
C GLY A 82 7.67 -13.88 16.43
N PHE A 83 7.89 -12.71 15.82
CA PHE A 83 9.06 -11.87 16.04
C PHE A 83 8.77 -10.79 17.07
N PHE A 84 9.44 -10.87 18.20
CA PHE A 84 9.33 -9.89 19.28
C PHE A 84 10.69 -9.22 19.51
N PRO A 85 10.74 -8.00 20.06
CA PRO A 85 11.99 -7.27 20.28
C PRO A 85 13.05 -8.08 21.05
N GLU A 86 12.61 -9.00 21.91
CA GLU A 86 13.49 -9.83 22.74
C GLU A 86 14.18 -10.95 21.94
N ASN A 87 13.65 -11.33 20.78
CA ASN A 87 14.15 -12.46 19.99
C ASN A 87 14.69 -12.07 18.61
N VAL A 88 14.86 -10.76 18.35
CA VAL A 88 15.39 -10.25 17.09
C VAL A 88 16.64 -9.40 17.33
N SER A 89 17.60 -9.47 16.42
CA SER A 89 18.87 -8.73 16.50
C SER A 89 18.81 -7.33 15.91
N GLY A 90 17.79 -7.01 15.11
CA GLY A 90 17.60 -5.73 14.46
C GLY A 90 16.16 -5.53 14.01
N SER A 91 15.79 -4.30 13.74
CA SER A 91 14.42 -3.89 13.46
C SER A 91 14.34 -2.64 12.56
N ALA A 92 13.15 -2.24 12.17
CA ALA A 92 12.91 -0.99 11.48
C ALA A 92 13.39 0.24 12.29
N LEU A 93 13.36 0.17 13.63
CA LEU A 93 13.85 1.24 14.49
C LEU A 93 15.31 1.58 14.21
N ASP A 94 16.16 0.57 14.06
CA ASP A 94 17.59 0.74 13.84
C ASP A 94 17.86 1.48 12.52
N LEU A 95 17.06 1.22 11.49
CA LEU A 95 17.14 1.91 10.21
C LEU A 95 16.77 3.40 10.31
N PHE A 96 15.84 3.77 11.20
CA PHE A 96 15.46 5.15 11.43
C PHE A 96 16.44 5.92 12.28
N LEU A 97 17.09 5.26 13.25
CA LEU A 97 18.04 5.90 14.18
C LEU A 97 19.46 6.01 13.60
N ALA A 98 19.82 5.16 12.65
CA ALA A 98 21.13 5.23 12.00
C ALA A 98 21.34 6.56 11.27
N ASP A 99 22.54 7.11 11.31
CA ASP A 99 22.90 8.31 10.55
C ASP A 99 22.96 8.02 9.05
N THR A 100 23.48 6.84 8.69
CA THR A 100 23.51 6.30 7.33
C THR A 100 23.18 4.81 7.37
N VAL A 101 22.43 4.34 6.40
CA VAL A 101 22.10 2.91 6.26
C VAL A 101 22.77 2.39 4.99
N ASP A 102 23.78 1.54 5.17
CA ASP A 102 24.36 0.76 4.09
C ASP A 102 23.69 -0.62 3.95
N ALA A 103 24.08 -1.36 2.93
CA ALA A 103 23.51 -2.69 2.68
C ALA A 103 23.81 -3.72 3.78
N GLY A 104 24.89 -3.55 4.55
CA GLY A 104 25.27 -4.40 5.67
C GLY A 104 24.40 -4.12 6.90
N ALA A 105 24.26 -2.85 7.26
CA ALA A 105 23.37 -2.40 8.35
C ALA A 105 21.91 -2.78 8.08
N PHE A 106 21.45 -2.64 6.82
CA PHE A 106 20.12 -3.09 6.45
C PHE A 106 19.97 -4.60 6.58
N ALA A 107 20.95 -5.38 6.11
CA ALA A 107 20.92 -6.84 6.16
C ALA A 107 20.87 -7.38 7.61
N ALA A 108 21.43 -6.66 8.59
CA ALA A 108 21.39 -7.03 9.99
C ALA A 108 19.98 -6.97 10.59
N ALA A 109 19.09 -6.16 10.01
CA ALA A 109 17.69 -6.05 10.42
C ALA A 109 16.77 -7.04 9.68
N VAL A 110 17.27 -7.78 8.68
CA VAL A 110 16.44 -8.67 7.84
C VAL A 110 16.39 -10.07 8.44
N ILE A 111 15.19 -10.61 8.54
CA ILE A 111 14.89 -11.97 8.98
C ILE A 111 14.19 -12.73 7.85
N ARG A 112 14.35 -14.04 7.79
CA ARG A 112 13.61 -14.92 6.87
C ARG A 112 12.57 -15.73 7.64
N PRO A 113 11.30 -15.31 7.66
CA PRO A 113 10.26 -16.02 8.38
C PRO A 113 9.90 -17.33 7.67
N GLY A 114 10.31 -18.46 8.21
CA GLY A 114 9.87 -19.80 7.86
C GLY A 114 9.63 -20.04 6.36
N GLN A 115 8.40 -20.46 6.01
CA GLN A 115 7.98 -20.76 4.64
C GLN A 115 7.15 -19.62 4.00
N ALA A 116 7.13 -18.43 4.59
CA ALA A 116 6.38 -17.30 4.06
C ALA A 116 6.87 -16.84 2.67
N GLY A 117 8.12 -17.16 2.32
CA GLY A 117 8.70 -16.93 1.00
C GLY A 117 9.18 -15.50 0.75
N PHE A 118 9.15 -14.63 1.75
CA PHE A 118 9.68 -13.26 1.69
C PHE A 118 10.68 -13.00 2.82
N ASP A 119 11.53 -12.00 2.66
CA ASP A 119 12.36 -11.46 3.73
C ASP A 119 11.55 -10.45 4.56
N PHE A 120 11.86 -10.33 5.85
CA PHE A 120 11.09 -9.50 6.78
C PHE A 120 11.99 -8.59 7.62
N VAL A 121 11.58 -7.33 7.82
CA VAL A 121 12.17 -6.42 8.80
C VAL A 121 11.13 -6.20 9.90
N PRO A 122 11.40 -6.67 11.13
CA PRO A 122 10.47 -6.53 12.24
C PRO A 122 10.33 -5.08 12.68
N GLY A 123 9.17 -4.74 13.24
CA GLY A 123 8.93 -3.50 13.93
C GLY A 123 9.55 -3.48 15.33
N HIS A 124 9.38 -2.36 16.01
CA HIS A 124 9.78 -2.19 17.40
C HIS A 124 8.83 -1.21 18.10
N TYR A 125 8.45 -1.45 19.35
CA TYR A 125 7.50 -0.59 20.07
C TYR A 125 8.00 0.87 20.22
N ARG A 126 9.32 1.08 20.31
CA ARG A 126 9.95 2.42 20.33
C ARG A 126 9.82 3.20 19.03
N LEU A 127 9.30 2.61 17.96
CA LEU A 127 8.91 3.37 16.77
C LEU A 127 7.89 4.49 17.11
N SER A 128 7.13 4.33 18.21
CA SER A 128 6.22 5.37 18.73
C SER A 128 6.95 6.64 19.20
N GLU A 129 8.23 6.55 19.55
CA GLU A 129 9.04 7.65 20.05
C GLU A 129 9.68 8.47 18.92
N LEU A 130 9.72 7.95 17.70
CA LEU A 130 10.46 8.55 16.57
C LEU A 130 10.00 9.96 16.19
N ASP A 131 8.76 10.33 16.43
CA ASP A 131 8.31 11.72 16.19
C ASP A 131 9.04 12.71 17.10
N MET A 132 9.42 12.28 18.32
CA MET A 132 10.24 13.06 19.26
C MET A 132 11.73 12.96 18.92
N ASP A 133 12.26 11.74 18.77
CA ASP A 133 13.67 11.48 18.54
C ASP A 133 14.19 12.17 17.27
N LEU A 134 13.37 12.16 16.22
CA LEU A 134 13.71 12.77 14.94
C LEU A 134 13.23 14.23 14.80
N ARG A 135 12.73 14.87 15.87
CA ARG A 135 12.15 16.21 15.78
C ARG A 135 13.10 17.23 15.17
N ALA A 136 14.35 17.23 15.59
CA ALA A 136 15.39 18.14 15.13
C ALA A 136 16.18 17.62 13.93
N ARG A 137 15.98 16.35 13.51
CA ARG A 137 16.77 15.73 12.44
C ARG A 137 16.40 16.32 11.08
N PRO A 138 17.38 16.90 10.35
CA PRO A 138 17.16 17.32 8.96
C PRO A 138 16.73 16.14 8.09
N ARG A 139 15.89 16.41 7.09
CA ARG A 139 15.46 15.40 6.11
C ARG A 139 14.77 14.17 6.71
N LYS A 140 14.23 14.26 7.91
CA LYS A 140 13.56 13.14 8.59
C LYS A 140 12.42 12.46 7.79
N GLY A 141 11.88 13.14 6.81
CA GLY A 141 10.81 12.59 5.96
C GLY A 141 11.27 11.67 4.83
N VAL A 142 12.58 11.48 4.63
CA VAL A 142 13.17 10.67 3.55
C VAL A 142 14.10 9.56 4.04
N ILE A 143 14.24 9.37 5.35
CA ILE A 143 15.13 8.38 5.97
C ILE A 143 14.86 6.98 5.41
N LEU A 144 13.61 6.56 5.43
CA LEU A 144 13.24 5.23 4.94
C LEU A 144 13.54 5.08 3.44
N LYS A 145 13.26 6.10 2.64
CA LYS A 145 13.56 6.06 1.20
C LYS A 145 15.06 5.87 0.95
N GLU A 146 15.90 6.57 1.70
CA GLU A 146 17.36 6.44 1.59
C GLU A 146 17.84 5.06 2.03
N ALA A 147 17.29 4.52 3.12
CA ALA A 147 17.59 3.17 3.59
C ALA A 147 17.20 2.09 2.57
N LEU A 148 16.01 2.19 1.95
CA LEU A 148 15.52 1.22 0.98
C LEU A 148 16.35 1.21 -0.32
N VAL A 149 16.94 2.35 -0.70
CA VAL A 149 17.84 2.43 -1.88
C VAL A 149 19.06 1.54 -1.71
N ALA A 150 19.59 1.37 -0.49
CA ALA A 150 20.78 0.57 -0.21
C ALA A 150 20.61 -0.94 -0.56
N VAL A 151 19.37 -1.42 -0.71
CA VAL A 151 19.05 -2.83 -0.98
C VAL A 151 18.06 -3.00 -2.14
N ALA A 152 17.81 -1.94 -2.91
CA ALA A 152 16.79 -1.92 -3.96
C ALA A 152 17.04 -2.93 -5.09
N ASP A 153 18.26 -3.34 -5.31
CA ASP A 153 18.68 -4.35 -6.31
C ASP A 153 18.44 -5.80 -5.87
N ARG A 154 18.24 -6.01 -4.57
CA ARG A 154 18.02 -7.35 -3.98
C ARG A 154 16.58 -7.81 -4.10
N TYR A 155 15.63 -6.89 -4.24
CA TYR A 155 14.19 -7.16 -4.23
C TYR A 155 13.50 -6.68 -5.50
N ASP A 156 12.41 -7.34 -5.86
CA ASP A 156 11.50 -6.91 -6.91
C ASP A 156 10.36 -6.08 -6.33
N PHE A 157 9.97 -6.39 -5.07
CA PHE A 157 8.95 -5.67 -4.32
C PHE A 157 9.38 -5.45 -2.87
N MET A 158 9.05 -4.28 -2.33
CA MET A 158 9.14 -3.97 -0.90
C MET A 158 7.77 -3.52 -0.41
N ILE A 159 7.24 -4.16 0.63
CA ILE A 159 5.91 -3.89 1.19
C ILE A 159 6.07 -3.29 2.58
N LEU A 160 5.49 -2.13 2.81
CA LEU A 160 5.54 -1.41 4.07
C LEU A 160 4.19 -1.53 4.78
N ASP A 161 4.13 -2.26 5.90
CA ASP A 161 2.95 -2.28 6.78
C ASP A 161 2.97 -1.03 7.65
N CYS A 162 2.02 -0.12 7.43
CA CYS A 162 2.06 1.23 7.98
C CYS A 162 1.19 1.39 9.23
N PRO A 163 1.59 2.29 10.16
CA PRO A 163 0.77 2.64 11.32
C PRO A 163 -0.54 3.32 10.92
N PRO A 164 -1.56 3.31 11.81
CA PRO A 164 -2.85 3.94 11.54
C PRO A 164 -2.83 5.47 11.70
N HIS A 165 -1.76 6.05 12.23
CA HIS A 165 -1.69 7.48 12.53
C HIS A 165 -0.70 8.21 11.61
N MET A 166 -1.04 9.47 11.28
CA MET A 166 -0.10 10.34 10.57
C MET A 166 1.00 10.79 11.53
N GLY A 167 2.24 10.44 11.19
CA GLY A 167 3.46 10.75 11.92
C GLY A 167 4.66 10.57 11.00
N VAL A 168 5.86 10.62 11.55
CA VAL A 168 7.10 10.46 10.77
C VAL A 168 7.17 9.13 10.04
N LEU A 169 6.65 8.06 10.63
CA LEU A 169 6.64 6.71 10.03
C LEU A 169 5.77 6.66 8.76
N LEU A 170 4.49 7.05 8.88
CA LEU A 170 3.58 7.04 7.73
C LEU A 170 4.04 8.02 6.64
N ALA A 171 4.57 9.19 7.02
CA ALA A 171 5.13 10.15 6.08
C ALA A 171 6.32 9.55 5.30
N ASN A 172 7.26 8.88 5.98
CA ASN A 172 8.38 8.18 5.34
C ASN A 172 7.92 7.07 4.40
N ALA A 173 6.96 6.24 4.82
CA ALA A 173 6.39 5.19 3.99
C ALA A 173 5.76 5.77 2.71
N MET A 174 4.95 6.83 2.83
CA MET A 174 4.31 7.48 1.68
C MET A 174 5.31 8.16 0.74
N VAL A 175 6.40 8.75 1.28
CA VAL A 175 7.47 9.38 0.47
C VAL A 175 8.32 8.34 -0.25
N ALA A 176 8.48 7.16 0.33
CA ALA A 176 9.23 6.06 -0.28
C ALA A 176 8.40 5.29 -1.33
N ALA A 177 7.08 5.23 -1.17
CA ALA A 177 6.22 4.35 -1.96
C ALA A 177 6.02 4.79 -3.41
N ASP A 178 6.00 3.81 -4.33
CA ASP A 178 5.53 3.95 -5.70
C ASP A 178 4.00 3.83 -5.79
N LEU A 179 3.40 3.03 -4.91
CA LEU A 179 1.96 2.82 -4.83
C LEU A 179 1.50 2.70 -3.38
N LEU A 180 0.50 3.49 -3.00
CA LEU A 180 -0.21 3.34 -1.74
C LEU A 180 -1.41 2.41 -1.94
N VAL A 181 -1.37 1.24 -1.31
CA VAL A 181 -2.49 0.30 -1.22
C VAL A 181 -3.32 0.69 0.01
N ILE A 182 -4.60 0.97 -0.19
CA ILE A 182 -5.51 1.42 0.87
C ILE A 182 -6.55 0.34 1.14
N PRO A 183 -6.34 -0.59 2.10
CA PRO A 183 -7.35 -1.55 2.50
C PRO A 183 -8.55 -0.82 3.11
N ILE A 184 -9.76 -1.16 2.65
CA ILE A 184 -11.00 -0.54 3.08
C ILE A 184 -11.99 -1.64 3.44
N GLN A 185 -12.26 -1.79 4.72
CA GLN A 185 -13.35 -2.65 5.17
C GLN A 185 -14.68 -2.15 4.57
N THR A 186 -15.45 -3.04 3.95
CA THR A 186 -16.70 -2.69 3.26
C THR A 186 -17.87 -2.52 4.24
N ASP A 187 -17.73 -1.64 5.23
CA ASP A 187 -18.75 -1.27 6.19
C ASP A 187 -19.22 0.18 6.00
N PHE A 188 -20.25 0.59 6.76
CA PHE A 188 -20.83 1.93 6.67
C PHE A 188 -19.83 3.06 6.97
N LEU A 189 -18.84 2.80 7.84
CA LEU A 189 -17.82 3.78 8.23
C LEU A 189 -16.63 3.86 7.24
N ALA A 190 -16.64 3.06 6.18
CA ALA A 190 -15.57 3.00 5.18
C ALA A 190 -15.21 4.37 4.60
N LEU A 191 -16.21 5.19 4.32
CA LEU A 191 -16.01 6.51 3.71
C LEU A 191 -15.38 7.53 4.67
N HIS A 192 -15.61 7.38 5.97
CA HIS A 192 -15.00 8.27 6.96
C HIS A 192 -13.49 8.08 7.03
N GLY A 193 -13.03 6.83 7.08
CA GLY A 193 -11.60 6.51 7.05
C GLY A 193 -10.88 6.98 5.78
N LEU A 194 -11.58 6.98 4.63
CA LEU A 194 -11.02 7.49 3.38
C LEU A 194 -10.69 8.98 3.40
N ARG A 195 -11.49 9.80 4.08
CA ARG A 195 -11.23 11.24 4.15
C ARG A 195 -9.87 11.52 4.79
N LEU A 196 -9.58 10.88 5.91
CA LEU A 196 -8.34 11.07 6.66
C LEU A 196 -7.10 10.66 5.83
N ILE A 197 -7.17 9.50 5.16
CA ILE A 197 -6.03 9.06 4.34
C ILE A 197 -5.83 9.96 3.11
N PHE A 198 -6.91 10.51 2.52
CA PHE A 198 -6.78 11.47 1.42
C PHE A 198 -6.20 12.81 1.85
N ASP A 199 -6.50 13.28 3.06
CA ASP A 199 -5.88 14.48 3.62
C ASP A 199 -4.37 14.26 3.83
N SER A 200 -3.96 13.07 4.26
CA SER A 200 -2.55 12.68 4.34
C SER A 200 -1.88 12.64 2.95
N ILE A 201 -2.52 12.03 1.95
CA ILE A 201 -2.03 12.01 0.57
C ILE A 201 -1.86 13.45 0.04
N ARG A 202 -2.82 14.33 0.28
CA ARG A 202 -2.72 15.75 -0.13
C ARG A 202 -1.54 16.44 0.53
N THR A 203 -1.31 16.20 1.82
CA THR A 203 -0.20 16.77 2.58
C THR A 203 1.14 16.30 2.02
N ILE A 204 1.30 15.01 1.80
CA ILE A 204 2.54 14.44 1.23
C ILE A 204 2.76 14.92 -0.22
N ASN A 205 1.72 15.00 -1.03
CA ASN A 205 1.84 15.47 -2.42
C ASN A 205 2.33 16.91 -2.56
N ARG A 206 2.26 17.74 -1.50
CA ARG A 206 2.83 19.11 -1.50
C ARG A 206 4.36 19.10 -1.53
N VAL A 207 5.00 18.03 -1.05
CA VAL A 207 6.47 17.91 -0.97
C VAL A 207 7.04 16.92 -1.99
N LEU A 208 6.21 16.10 -2.62
CA LEU A 208 6.63 15.16 -3.63
C LEU A 208 6.75 15.84 -5.00
N LYS A 209 7.80 15.48 -5.76
CA LYS A 209 7.95 15.92 -7.17
C LYS A 209 6.90 15.31 -8.11
N LYS A 210 6.41 14.10 -7.81
CA LYS A 210 5.37 13.38 -8.54
C LYS A 210 4.30 12.94 -7.53
N PRO A 211 3.00 13.15 -7.84
CA PRO A 211 1.94 12.71 -6.93
C PRO A 211 2.02 11.23 -6.63
N LEU A 212 1.81 10.87 -5.37
CA LEU A 212 1.74 9.49 -4.91
C LEU A 212 0.56 8.76 -5.56
N ALA A 213 0.85 7.71 -6.31
CA ALA A 213 -0.19 6.83 -6.84
C ALA A 213 -0.85 6.05 -5.69
N PHE A 214 -2.17 5.85 -5.78
CA PHE A 214 -2.88 5.03 -4.80
C PHE A 214 -3.97 4.18 -5.46
N LYS A 215 -4.24 3.03 -4.84
CA LYS A 215 -5.42 2.19 -5.16
C LYS A 215 -6.09 1.70 -3.89
N ALA A 216 -7.41 1.74 -3.87
CA ALA A 216 -8.25 1.23 -2.80
C ALA A 216 -8.49 -0.27 -2.99
N LEU A 217 -8.31 -1.06 -1.91
CA LEU A 217 -8.59 -2.48 -1.86
C LEU A 217 -9.79 -2.72 -0.94
N ALA A 218 -10.91 -3.20 -1.49
CA ALA A 218 -12.05 -3.61 -0.68
C ALA A 218 -11.71 -4.89 0.10
N THR A 219 -11.85 -4.84 1.43
CA THR A 219 -11.54 -5.95 2.34
C THR A 219 -12.77 -6.34 3.16
N MET A 220 -12.72 -7.54 3.76
CA MET A 220 -13.80 -8.08 4.60
C MET A 220 -15.17 -8.03 3.92
N TYR A 221 -15.17 -8.24 2.61
CA TYR A 221 -16.38 -8.16 1.80
C TYR A 221 -17.24 -9.40 1.99
N ASP A 222 -18.51 -9.19 2.32
CA ASP A 222 -19.54 -10.23 2.28
C ASP A 222 -20.59 -9.88 1.21
N ARG A 223 -20.63 -10.67 0.13
CA ARG A 223 -21.59 -10.49 -0.96
C ARG A 223 -23.07 -10.63 -0.56
N ARG A 224 -23.34 -11.31 0.57
CA ARG A 224 -24.67 -11.51 1.12
C ARG A 224 -25.17 -10.27 1.88
N ALA A 225 -24.24 -9.44 2.35
CA ALA A 225 -24.56 -8.21 3.08
C ALA A 225 -24.78 -7.06 2.10
N GLY A 226 -26.03 -6.62 1.95
CA GLY A 226 -26.37 -5.51 1.06
C GLY A 226 -25.61 -4.21 1.37
N ALA A 227 -25.22 -4.01 2.63
CA ALA A 227 -24.36 -2.88 3.03
C ALA A 227 -22.98 -2.95 2.35
N CYS A 228 -22.32 -4.12 2.36
CA CYS A 228 -21.03 -4.32 1.71
C CYS A 228 -21.10 -4.05 0.20
N VAL A 229 -22.15 -4.56 -0.46
CA VAL A 229 -22.40 -4.33 -1.89
C VAL A 229 -22.56 -2.83 -2.20
N ARG A 230 -23.34 -2.10 -1.40
CA ARG A 230 -23.53 -0.65 -1.58
C ARG A 230 -22.21 0.12 -1.40
N VAL A 231 -21.41 -0.23 -0.38
CA VAL A 231 -20.11 0.43 -0.12
C VAL A 231 -19.15 0.17 -1.28
N LEU A 232 -19.01 -1.07 -1.75
CA LEU A 232 -18.13 -1.40 -2.89
C LEU A 232 -18.54 -0.62 -4.15
N ASN A 233 -19.83 -0.58 -4.47
CA ASN A 233 -20.35 0.17 -5.62
C ASN A 233 -20.08 1.68 -5.49
N LEU A 234 -20.18 2.22 -4.27
CA LEU A 234 -19.89 3.62 -4.01
C LEU A 234 -18.38 3.93 -4.16
N LEU A 235 -17.51 3.06 -3.67
CA LEU A 235 -16.06 3.16 -3.87
C LEU A 235 -15.72 3.17 -5.37
N ARG A 236 -16.25 2.22 -6.13
CA ARG A 236 -16.04 2.14 -7.58
C ARG A 236 -16.54 3.39 -8.32
N ARG A 237 -17.70 3.91 -7.95
CA ARG A 237 -18.22 5.16 -8.55
C ARG A 237 -17.37 6.39 -8.23
N LYS A 238 -16.87 6.49 -6.98
CA LYS A 238 -16.10 7.68 -6.54
C LYS A 238 -14.64 7.67 -6.97
N LEU A 239 -14.02 6.50 -7.00
CA LEU A 239 -12.57 6.36 -7.25
C LEU A 239 -12.25 5.79 -8.63
N GLY A 240 -13.24 5.21 -9.32
CA GLY A 240 -13.07 4.67 -10.67
C GLY A 240 -11.94 3.64 -10.76
N PRO A 241 -10.96 3.84 -11.66
CA PRO A 241 -9.85 2.92 -11.87
C PRO A 241 -8.88 2.84 -10.68
N ARG A 242 -9.03 3.72 -9.69
CA ARG A 242 -8.26 3.69 -8.44
C ARG A 242 -8.83 2.73 -7.39
N VAL A 243 -9.73 1.82 -7.77
CA VAL A 243 -10.16 0.68 -6.96
C VAL A 243 -9.64 -0.59 -7.63
N PHE A 244 -8.99 -1.46 -6.86
CA PHE A 244 -8.61 -2.78 -7.39
C PHE A 244 -9.85 -3.54 -7.86
N SER A 245 -9.71 -4.28 -8.96
CA SER A 245 -10.76 -5.20 -9.44
C SER A 245 -10.96 -6.33 -8.44
N THR A 246 -9.85 -6.77 -7.86
CA THR A 246 -9.81 -7.77 -6.80
C THR A 246 -10.45 -7.26 -5.52
N VAL A 247 -11.23 -8.11 -4.87
CA VAL A 247 -11.92 -7.85 -3.59
C VAL A 247 -11.56 -8.97 -2.63
N ILE A 248 -11.15 -8.62 -1.41
CA ILE A 248 -10.83 -9.60 -0.37
C ILE A 248 -12.06 -9.84 0.50
N GLY A 249 -12.57 -11.06 0.44
CA GLY A 249 -13.74 -11.48 1.21
C GLY A 249 -13.43 -11.72 2.69
N LEU A 250 -14.48 -11.81 3.47
CA LEU A 250 -14.36 -12.25 4.87
C LEU A 250 -14.00 -13.73 4.91
N ASP A 251 -12.80 -14.06 5.41
CA ASP A 251 -12.30 -15.43 5.53
C ASP A 251 -11.67 -15.65 6.91
N THR A 252 -12.15 -16.65 7.64
CA THR A 252 -11.66 -16.97 8.98
C THR A 252 -10.26 -17.56 8.98
N GLN A 253 -9.81 -18.10 7.84
CA GLN A 253 -8.47 -18.69 7.71
C GLN A 253 -7.34 -17.68 7.96
N PHE A 254 -7.59 -16.38 7.79
CA PHE A 254 -6.64 -15.34 8.19
C PHE A 254 -6.41 -15.29 9.71
N ARG A 255 -7.43 -15.61 10.52
CA ARG A 255 -7.31 -15.63 11.99
C ARG A 255 -6.56 -16.88 12.43
N GLU A 256 -6.85 -18.02 11.82
CA GLU A 256 -6.13 -19.28 12.09
C GLU A 256 -4.65 -19.13 11.72
N ALA A 257 -4.34 -18.58 10.56
CA ALA A 257 -2.96 -18.29 10.16
C ALA A 257 -2.24 -17.36 11.15
N SER A 258 -2.93 -16.31 11.62
CA SER A 258 -2.37 -15.40 12.62
C SER A 258 -2.13 -16.07 13.98
N ALA A 259 -3.04 -16.93 14.41
CA ALA A 259 -2.88 -17.67 15.66
C ALA A 259 -1.70 -18.65 15.62
N ASP A 260 -1.43 -19.23 14.44
CA ASP A 260 -0.32 -20.15 14.20
C ASP A 260 1.04 -19.45 13.92
N GLY A 261 1.08 -18.13 13.86
CA GLY A 261 2.31 -17.39 13.50
C GLY A 261 2.72 -17.56 12.03
N LYS A 262 1.77 -17.82 11.14
CA LYS A 262 2.00 -18.19 9.73
C LYS A 262 1.24 -17.29 8.76
N VAL A 263 1.66 -17.27 7.51
CA VAL A 263 0.86 -16.65 6.44
C VAL A 263 -0.22 -17.62 5.96
N ILE A 264 -1.31 -17.09 5.35
CA ILE A 264 -2.46 -17.89 4.91
C ILE A 264 -2.08 -19.05 3.98
N TYR A 265 -1.01 -18.92 3.22
CA TYR A 265 -0.54 -19.96 2.29
C TYR A 265 0.13 -21.17 2.96
N GLU A 266 0.53 -21.03 4.23
CA GLU A 266 1.10 -22.13 5.02
C GLU A 266 -0.01 -22.92 5.72
N VAL A 267 -1.16 -22.31 6.00
CA VAL A 267 -2.28 -22.90 6.72
C VAL A 267 -3.38 -23.37 5.78
N ALA A 268 -3.79 -22.52 4.85
CA ALA A 268 -4.93 -22.75 3.96
C ALA A 268 -4.68 -22.22 2.55
N PRO A 269 -3.71 -22.83 1.79
CA PRO A 269 -3.28 -22.33 0.49
C PRO A 269 -4.40 -22.28 -0.56
N ASP A 270 -5.41 -23.15 -0.42
CA ASP A 270 -6.55 -23.25 -1.32
C ASP A 270 -7.80 -22.52 -0.82
N SER A 271 -7.67 -21.73 0.28
CA SER A 271 -8.77 -20.91 0.79
C SER A 271 -9.17 -19.83 -0.20
N ARG A 272 -10.36 -19.26 -0.01
CA ARG A 272 -10.81 -18.14 -0.82
C ARG A 272 -9.87 -16.93 -0.65
N GLY A 273 -9.50 -16.60 0.59
CA GLY A 273 -8.61 -15.48 0.87
C GLY A 273 -7.23 -15.64 0.24
N ALA A 274 -6.66 -16.84 0.25
CA ALA A 274 -5.39 -17.13 -0.42
C ALA A 274 -5.50 -16.87 -1.94
N ARG A 275 -6.55 -17.38 -2.60
CA ARG A 275 -6.78 -17.15 -4.04
C ARG A 275 -7.00 -15.67 -4.37
N GLU A 276 -7.75 -14.93 -3.53
CA GLU A 276 -8.00 -13.50 -3.73
C GLU A 276 -6.72 -12.67 -3.62
N TYR A 277 -5.80 -12.98 -2.69
CA TYR A 277 -4.49 -12.31 -2.64
C TYR A 277 -3.58 -12.69 -3.80
N LEU A 278 -3.65 -13.90 -4.35
CA LEU A 278 -2.95 -14.24 -5.60
C LEU A 278 -3.49 -13.41 -6.78
N GLN A 279 -4.81 -13.22 -6.87
CA GLN A 279 -5.42 -12.35 -7.89
C GLN A 279 -4.97 -10.88 -7.72
N LEU A 280 -4.86 -10.39 -6.48
CA LEU A 280 -4.34 -9.05 -6.19
C LEU A 280 -2.88 -8.93 -6.63
N ALA A 281 -2.05 -9.92 -6.34
CA ALA A 281 -0.66 -9.95 -6.80
C ALA A 281 -0.58 -9.91 -8.33
N ASP A 282 -1.40 -10.70 -9.02
CA ASP A 282 -1.48 -10.69 -10.48
C ASP A 282 -1.95 -9.33 -11.04
N GLU A 283 -2.88 -8.65 -10.37
CA GLU A 283 -3.34 -7.31 -10.76
C GLU A 283 -2.21 -6.27 -10.58
N ILE A 284 -1.43 -6.37 -9.50
CA ILE A 284 -0.29 -5.48 -9.23
C ILE A 284 0.86 -5.73 -10.22
N LEU A 285 1.10 -6.98 -10.62
CA LEU A 285 2.15 -7.32 -11.59
C LEU A 285 1.85 -6.80 -13.00
N ARG A 286 0.56 -6.58 -13.33
CA ARG A 286 0.12 -6.02 -14.62
C ARG A 286 -0.02 -4.50 -14.64
N SER A 287 0.16 -3.81 -13.51
CA SER A 287 -0.13 -2.37 -13.36
C SER A 287 1.10 -1.47 -13.44
#